data_1caf63d13492922946c0a1c47f210ed5
#
_entry.id   1caf63d13492922946c0a1c47f210ed5
#
_cell.length_a   1.000
_cell.length_b   1.000
_cell.length_c   1.000
_cell.angle_alpha   90.00
_cell.angle_beta   90.00
_cell.angle_gamma   90.00
#
_symmetry.space_group_name_H-M   'P 1'
#
loop_
_entity.id
_entity.type
_entity.pdbx_description
1 polymer ?
#
loop_
_entity_poly.entity_id
_entity_poly.type
_entity_poly.pdbx_seq_one_letter_code
_entity_poly.pdbx_strand_id
1 'polypeptide(L)'
;MLESSFQNLVAVDCLPDPLVVQLQRFTASLIEQGYADETVQWKVKRVTDFGQWLKQKRVAVADLDEALVEAFLKRQHRERRGDLRTLQQFLDQLRKQNVVPARNLPCDRSPLGHILNRYETHLRTERGLVPHTILEYQSFVRKFLLERFRGRPLLLKALKAYDISNFVLRHTRGRDVRRAQLMTTAFRSFFRFLFQKGELQVDLAASVPTVANWRLSTVPKFLTPQEVERVLKACDCRTAVGCRDYAILLLLARLGLRAGEVVGLQLEDINWRAGEILVRGKGLLHDRMPLPAEVGQALASYLRRSRPACRTRRVFVCTRAPRRGFAHPSTLSTIVRRALARADLYPPLKGAHLLRHSLATSMLRCGATMREIAEILRHRALNSTEIYAKVDFQGLRSLAHLWPMGGGQ
;
A
#
# COMPACT_ATOMS: atom_id res chain seq x y z
N MET A 1 -7.62 -33.64 19.33
CA MET A 1 -8.53 -33.32 18.20
C MET A 1 -7.80 -32.90 16.91
N LEU A 2 -6.66 -32.17 16.94
CA LEU A 2 -5.90 -31.79 15.74
C LEU A 2 -5.14 -32.96 15.09
N GLU A 3 -4.61 -33.89 15.88
CA GLU A 3 -3.87 -35.06 15.38
C GLU A 3 -4.76 -36.13 14.74
N SER A 4 -5.96 -36.36 15.30
CA SER A 4 -6.92 -37.32 14.74
C SER A 4 -7.53 -36.84 13.41
N SER A 5 -7.74 -35.54 13.25
CA SER A 5 -8.21 -34.97 11.97
C SER A 5 -7.13 -35.00 10.89
N PHE A 6 -5.85 -34.99 11.27
CA PHE A 6 -4.72 -35.00 10.35
C PHE A 6 -4.47 -36.40 9.76
N GLN A 7 -4.57 -37.45 10.58
CA GLN A 7 -4.37 -38.85 10.14
C GLN A 7 -5.42 -39.30 9.13
N ASN A 8 -6.64 -38.77 9.19
CA ASN A 8 -7.70 -39.06 8.22
C ASN A 8 -7.64 -38.25 6.93
N LEU A 9 -6.79 -37.21 6.87
CA LEU A 9 -6.76 -36.24 5.75
C LEU A 9 -5.67 -36.50 4.72
N VAL A 10 -4.65 -37.27 5.07
CA VAL A 10 -3.48 -37.47 4.19
C VAL A 10 -3.09 -38.95 4.24
N ALA A 11 -2.95 -39.56 3.06
CA ALA A 11 -2.18 -40.80 2.92
C ALA A 11 -0.70 -40.43 3.18
N VAL A 12 -0.33 -40.33 4.45
CA VAL A 12 0.99 -39.88 4.94
C VAL A 12 2.10 -40.81 4.45
N ASP A 13 1.77 -42.09 4.25
CA ASP A 13 2.71 -43.15 3.81
C ASP A 13 3.24 -42.97 2.39
N CYS A 14 2.67 -42.05 1.61
CA CYS A 14 3.06 -41.81 0.22
C CYS A 14 4.07 -40.67 0.02
N LEU A 15 4.42 -39.92 1.05
CA LEU A 15 5.31 -38.77 0.97
C LEU A 15 6.73 -39.09 1.46
N PRO A 16 7.77 -38.40 0.97
CA PRO A 16 9.10 -38.44 1.59
C PRO A 16 9.07 -37.91 3.03
N ASP A 17 9.75 -38.54 3.99
CA ASP A 17 9.76 -38.14 5.40
C ASP A 17 9.97 -36.63 5.65
N PRO A 18 10.90 -35.94 4.98
CA PRO A 18 11.09 -34.50 5.18
C PRO A 18 9.85 -33.67 4.82
N LEU A 19 9.04 -34.10 3.83
CA LEU A 19 7.84 -33.39 3.39
C LEU A 19 6.68 -33.55 4.35
N VAL A 20 6.56 -34.68 5.04
CA VAL A 20 5.48 -34.92 6.03
C VAL A 20 5.53 -33.89 7.15
N VAL A 21 6.71 -33.70 7.74
CA VAL A 21 6.90 -32.68 8.81
C VAL A 21 6.60 -31.27 8.29
N GLN A 22 6.99 -30.96 7.07
CA GLN A 22 6.74 -29.65 6.48
C GLN A 22 5.25 -29.44 6.16
N LEU A 23 4.56 -30.47 5.75
CA LEU A 23 3.12 -30.45 5.50
C LEU A 23 2.33 -30.24 6.81
N GLN A 24 2.74 -30.88 7.89
CA GLN A 24 2.14 -30.66 9.22
C GLN A 24 2.30 -29.18 9.66
N ARG A 25 3.50 -28.64 9.54
CA ARG A 25 3.78 -27.22 9.83
C ARG A 25 2.98 -26.28 8.92
N PHE A 26 2.82 -26.63 7.66
CA PHE A 26 2.01 -25.85 6.72
C PHE A 26 0.54 -25.85 7.11
N THR A 27 0.00 -27.01 7.47
CA THR A 27 -1.38 -27.14 7.96
C THR A 27 -1.61 -26.32 9.22
N ALA A 28 -0.73 -26.43 10.20
CA ALA A 28 -0.80 -25.63 11.43
C ALA A 28 -0.78 -24.11 11.11
N SER A 29 0.08 -23.70 10.18
CA SER A 29 0.17 -22.30 9.74
C SER A 29 -1.11 -21.84 9.04
N LEU A 30 -1.77 -22.68 8.25
CA LEU A 30 -3.04 -22.32 7.59
C LEU A 30 -4.17 -22.16 8.60
N ILE A 31 -4.28 -23.07 9.58
CA ILE A 31 -5.27 -23.01 10.68
C ILE A 31 -5.04 -21.71 11.47
N GLU A 32 -3.80 -21.42 11.82
CA GLU A 32 -3.44 -20.20 12.54
C GLU A 32 -3.77 -18.92 11.76
N GLN A 33 -3.61 -18.95 10.45
CA GLN A 33 -4.00 -17.86 9.56
C GLN A 33 -5.53 -17.73 9.40
N GLY A 34 -6.30 -18.66 9.98
CA GLY A 34 -7.76 -18.65 10.05
C GLY A 34 -8.44 -19.06 8.75
N TYR A 35 -7.83 -19.94 7.97
CA TYR A 35 -8.50 -20.58 6.85
C TYR A 35 -9.59 -21.53 7.34
N ALA A 36 -10.70 -21.60 6.61
CA ALA A 36 -11.77 -22.57 6.88
C ALA A 36 -11.26 -24.01 6.61
N ASP A 37 -11.79 -24.98 7.37
CA ASP A 37 -11.34 -26.37 7.32
C ASP A 37 -11.36 -26.97 5.91
N GLU A 38 -12.41 -26.73 5.13
CA GLU A 38 -12.49 -27.15 3.74
C GLU A 38 -11.36 -26.56 2.87
N THR A 39 -11.00 -25.30 3.14
CA THR A 39 -9.90 -24.64 2.43
C THR A 39 -8.55 -25.20 2.85
N VAL A 40 -8.38 -25.51 4.12
CA VAL A 40 -7.18 -26.17 4.65
C VAL A 40 -7.02 -27.54 4.01
N GLN A 41 -8.08 -28.36 4.02
CA GLN A 41 -8.11 -29.68 3.40
C GLN A 41 -7.72 -29.64 1.92
N TRP A 42 -8.34 -28.73 1.18
CA TRP A 42 -8.04 -28.57 -0.24
C TRP A 42 -6.57 -28.15 -0.49
N LYS A 43 -6.06 -27.19 0.30
CA LYS A 43 -4.66 -26.74 0.17
C LYS A 43 -3.67 -27.84 0.54
N VAL A 44 -3.94 -28.57 1.62
CA VAL A 44 -3.12 -29.72 2.06
C VAL A 44 -3.11 -30.81 0.98
N LYS A 45 -4.28 -31.19 0.47
CA LYS A 45 -4.37 -32.17 -0.63
C LYS A 45 -3.53 -31.73 -1.83
N ARG A 46 -3.60 -30.46 -2.22
CA ARG A 46 -2.83 -29.94 -3.35
C ARG A 46 -1.32 -30.04 -3.12
N VAL A 47 -0.84 -29.75 -1.91
CA VAL A 47 0.58 -29.91 -1.56
C VAL A 47 0.96 -31.39 -1.49
N THR A 48 0.07 -32.26 -1.03
CA THR A 48 0.30 -33.71 -1.05
C THR A 48 0.43 -34.26 -2.45
N ASP A 49 -0.48 -33.87 -3.37
CA ASP A 49 -0.41 -34.27 -4.79
C ASP A 49 0.92 -33.81 -5.42
N PHE A 50 1.36 -32.60 -5.09
CA PHE A 50 2.66 -32.09 -5.52
C PHE A 50 3.83 -32.91 -4.95
N GLY A 51 3.79 -33.22 -3.67
CA GLY A 51 4.80 -34.05 -3.02
C GLY A 51 4.93 -35.46 -3.60
N GLN A 52 3.81 -36.10 -3.95
CA GLN A 52 3.77 -37.40 -4.61
C GLN A 52 4.40 -37.31 -6.02
N TRP A 53 4.10 -36.25 -6.77
CA TRP A 53 4.71 -36.01 -8.08
C TRP A 53 6.23 -35.81 -7.98
N LEU A 54 6.71 -35.08 -6.96
CA LEU A 54 8.14 -34.91 -6.70
C LEU A 54 8.84 -36.24 -6.40
N LYS A 55 8.20 -37.11 -5.58
CA LYS A 55 8.70 -38.45 -5.29
C LYS A 55 8.85 -39.28 -6.56
N GLN A 56 7.84 -39.25 -7.45
CA GLN A 56 7.90 -39.93 -8.76
C GLN A 56 9.04 -39.40 -9.64
N LYS A 57 9.32 -38.11 -9.57
CA LYS A 57 10.41 -37.45 -10.30
C LYS A 57 11.76 -37.58 -9.61
N ARG A 58 11.85 -38.16 -8.42
CA ARG A 58 13.06 -38.30 -7.60
C ARG A 58 13.73 -36.94 -7.30
N VAL A 59 12.95 -35.89 -7.16
CA VAL A 59 13.43 -34.54 -6.85
C VAL A 59 13.57 -34.39 -5.33
N ALA A 60 14.71 -33.91 -4.87
CA ALA A 60 14.91 -33.61 -3.44
C ALA A 60 14.16 -32.36 -3.02
N VAL A 61 13.72 -32.30 -1.76
CA VAL A 61 12.98 -31.14 -1.22
C VAL A 61 13.82 -29.86 -1.25
N ALA A 62 15.13 -29.99 -1.11
CA ALA A 62 16.05 -28.86 -1.17
C ALA A 62 16.14 -28.20 -2.56
N ASP A 63 15.78 -28.92 -3.62
CA ASP A 63 15.87 -28.45 -5.00
C ASP A 63 14.56 -27.82 -5.50
N LEU A 64 13.57 -27.65 -4.62
CA LEU A 64 12.26 -27.09 -4.98
C LEU A 64 12.35 -25.63 -5.41
N ASP A 65 11.83 -25.36 -6.60
CA ASP A 65 11.77 -24.02 -7.18
C ASP A 65 10.42 -23.73 -7.88
N GLU A 66 10.30 -22.54 -8.42
CA GLU A 66 9.11 -22.11 -9.17
C GLU A 66 8.94 -22.88 -10.48
N ALA A 67 10.01 -23.32 -11.12
CA ALA A 67 9.96 -24.04 -12.37
C ALA A 67 9.29 -25.43 -12.18
N LEU A 68 9.58 -26.10 -11.07
CA LEU A 68 8.95 -27.37 -10.69
C LEU A 68 7.45 -27.18 -10.38
N VAL A 69 7.09 -26.08 -9.73
CA VAL A 69 5.67 -25.74 -9.49
C VAL A 69 4.93 -25.53 -10.82
N GLU A 70 5.52 -24.79 -11.75
CA GLU A 70 4.93 -24.58 -13.08
C GLU A 70 4.83 -25.88 -13.87
N ALA A 71 5.87 -26.73 -13.84
CA ALA A 71 5.87 -28.02 -14.51
C ALA A 71 4.77 -28.95 -13.98
N PHE A 72 4.57 -28.96 -12.65
CA PHE A 72 3.49 -29.72 -12.03
C PHE A 72 2.12 -29.22 -12.45
N LEU A 73 1.89 -27.90 -12.46
CA LEU A 73 0.62 -27.31 -12.85
C LEU A 73 0.28 -27.52 -14.32
N LYS A 74 1.26 -27.40 -15.23
CA LYS A 74 1.08 -27.64 -16.68
C LYS A 74 0.63 -29.07 -17.01
N ARG A 75 0.94 -30.05 -16.16
CA ARG A 75 0.52 -31.44 -16.36
C ARG A 75 -0.97 -31.66 -16.06
N GLN A 76 -1.59 -30.78 -15.30
CA GLN A 76 -2.97 -30.96 -14.84
C GLN A 76 -3.97 -30.40 -15.85
N HIS A 77 -4.91 -31.25 -16.33
CA HIS A 77 -5.98 -30.86 -17.26
C HIS A 77 -6.98 -29.82 -16.67
N ARG A 78 -6.98 -29.59 -15.35
CA ARG A 78 -7.83 -28.59 -14.68
C ARG A 78 -7.03 -27.86 -13.58
N GLU A 79 -6.48 -26.73 -13.93
CA GLU A 79 -5.99 -25.76 -12.95
C GLU A 79 -7.17 -25.12 -12.19
N ARG A 80 -7.20 -25.28 -10.87
CA ARG A 80 -8.14 -24.49 -10.04
C ARG A 80 -7.52 -23.14 -9.72
N ARG A 81 -8.37 -22.12 -9.76
CA ARG A 81 -7.98 -20.76 -9.34
C ARG A 81 -7.48 -20.79 -7.89
N GLY A 82 -6.18 -20.71 -7.69
CA GLY A 82 -5.56 -20.73 -6.36
C GLY A 82 -4.51 -21.83 -6.16
N ASP A 83 -4.39 -22.81 -7.08
CA ASP A 83 -3.39 -23.88 -7.01
C ASP A 83 -1.97 -23.31 -6.99
N LEU A 84 -1.63 -22.47 -7.95
CA LEU A 84 -0.35 -21.77 -8.02
C LEU A 84 -0.04 -21.03 -6.72
N ARG A 85 -1.01 -20.27 -6.21
CA ARG A 85 -0.82 -19.50 -4.96
C ARG A 85 -0.61 -20.39 -3.75
N THR A 86 -1.25 -21.55 -3.70
CA THR A 86 -1.09 -22.51 -2.61
C THR A 86 0.31 -23.11 -2.60
N LEU A 87 0.81 -23.54 -3.75
CA LEU A 87 2.16 -24.08 -3.88
C LEU A 87 3.23 -23.01 -3.64
N GLN A 88 3.03 -21.80 -4.13
CA GLN A 88 3.91 -20.66 -3.79
C GLN A 88 3.92 -20.37 -2.28
N GLN A 89 2.76 -20.41 -1.62
CA GLN A 89 2.67 -20.21 -0.17
C GLN A 89 3.43 -21.30 0.59
N PHE A 90 3.38 -22.53 0.12
CA PHE A 90 4.14 -23.64 0.68
C PHE A 90 5.65 -23.45 0.47
N LEU A 91 6.10 -23.11 -0.74
CA LEU A 91 7.51 -22.79 -1.03
C LEU A 91 8.03 -21.63 -0.17
N ASP A 92 7.25 -20.56 -0.02
CA ASP A 92 7.62 -19.42 0.82
C ASP A 92 7.79 -19.83 2.29
N GLN A 93 7.02 -20.80 2.76
CA GLN A 93 7.17 -21.36 4.11
C GLN A 93 8.44 -22.20 4.23
N LEU A 94 8.74 -23.06 3.26
CA LEU A 94 9.98 -23.86 3.23
C LEU A 94 11.22 -22.97 3.23
N ARG A 95 11.18 -21.85 2.48
CA ARG A 95 12.26 -20.85 2.47
C ARG A 95 12.45 -20.16 3.80
N LYS A 96 11.36 -19.79 4.48
CA LYS A 96 11.42 -19.19 5.83
C LYS A 96 12.02 -20.12 6.86
N GLN A 97 11.95 -21.42 6.62
CA GLN A 97 12.52 -22.45 7.47
C GLN A 97 13.92 -22.92 7.02
N ASN A 98 14.49 -22.26 6.00
CA ASN A 98 15.76 -22.60 5.38
C ASN A 98 15.84 -24.06 4.85
N VAL A 99 14.70 -24.67 4.53
CA VAL A 99 14.62 -26.01 3.92
C VAL A 99 14.89 -25.94 2.42
N VAL A 100 14.48 -24.84 1.80
CA VAL A 100 14.70 -24.54 0.37
C VAL A 100 15.47 -23.23 0.29
N PRO A 101 16.43 -23.10 -0.61
CA PRO A 101 17.19 -21.86 -0.80
C PRO A 101 16.28 -20.64 -0.99
N ALA A 102 16.76 -19.49 -0.57
CA ALA A 102 16.07 -18.23 -0.82
C ALA A 102 15.76 -18.13 -2.32
N ARG A 103 14.58 -17.55 -2.64
CA ARG A 103 14.20 -17.35 -4.03
C ARG A 103 15.30 -16.59 -4.75
N ASN A 104 16.03 -17.29 -5.60
CA ASN A 104 16.84 -16.64 -6.61
C ASN A 104 15.86 -16.00 -7.59
N LEU A 105 15.40 -14.80 -7.27
CA LEU A 105 14.81 -13.96 -8.32
C LEU A 105 15.89 -13.93 -9.40
N PRO A 106 15.59 -14.34 -10.64
CA PRO A 106 16.57 -14.25 -11.70
C PRO A 106 17.00 -12.79 -11.72
N CYS A 107 18.21 -12.55 -11.19
CA CYS A 107 18.81 -11.24 -11.31
C CYS A 107 18.83 -10.99 -12.82
N ASP A 108 18.06 -10.02 -13.28
CA ASP A 108 18.05 -9.67 -14.69
C ASP A 108 19.49 -9.30 -15.05
N ARG A 109 20.24 -10.31 -15.58
CA ARG A 109 21.66 -10.16 -15.96
C ARG A 109 21.83 -9.39 -17.26
N SER A 110 20.73 -8.93 -17.86
CA SER A 110 20.81 -8.04 -19.00
C SER A 110 21.48 -6.73 -18.60
N PRO A 111 22.12 -6.03 -19.55
CA PRO A 111 22.66 -4.70 -19.29
C PRO A 111 21.63 -3.74 -18.67
N LEU A 112 20.35 -3.88 -19.06
CA LEU A 112 19.24 -3.12 -18.49
C LEU A 112 19.00 -3.50 -17.03
N GLY A 113 18.95 -4.79 -16.71
CA GLY A 113 18.78 -5.27 -15.34
C GLY A 113 19.91 -4.82 -14.43
N HIS A 114 21.15 -4.86 -14.92
CA HIS A 114 22.31 -4.42 -14.17
C HIS A 114 22.25 -2.93 -13.80
N ILE A 115 21.91 -2.05 -14.74
CA ILE A 115 21.80 -0.61 -14.45
C ILE A 115 20.62 -0.29 -13.52
N LEU A 116 19.49 -0.99 -13.65
CA LEU A 116 18.35 -0.81 -12.77
C LEU A 116 18.64 -1.28 -11.34
N ASN A 117 19.37 -2.38 -11.16
CA ASN A 117 19.78 -2.87 -9.84
C ASN A 117 20.75 -1.90 -9.16
N ARG A 118 21.72 -1.36 -9.89
CA ARG A 118 22.63 -0.32 -9.38
C ARG A 118 21.86 0.93 -8.97
N TYR A 119 20.89 1.35 -9.78
CA TYR A 119 20.02 2.48 -9.46
C TYR A 119 19.14 2.20 -8.24
N GLU A 120 18.58 1.00 -8.09
CA GLU A 120 17.84 0.61 -6.90
C GLU A 120 18.66 0.73 -5.63
N THR A 121 19.89 0.19 -5.67
CA THR A 121 20.83 0.28 -4.54
C THR A 121 21.07 1.74 -4.17
N HIS A 122 21.39 2.60 -5.14
CA HIS A 122 21.58 4.03 -4.91
C HIS A 122 20.33 4.69 -4.28
N LEU A 123 19.13 4.41 -4.78
CA LEU A 123 17.88 4.96 -4.22
C LEU A 123 17.61 4.50 -2.79
N ARG A 124 17.98 3.25 -2.48
CA ARG A 124 17.78 2.64 -1.17
C ARG A 124 18.80 3.13 -0.16
N THR A 125 20.09 3.07 -0.49
CA THR A 125 21.20 3.33 0.45
C THR A 125 21.56 4.82 0.53
N GLU A 126 21.69 5.51 -0.60
CA GLU A 126 22.15 6.90 -0.63
C GLU A 126 20.96 7.90 -0.50
N ARG A 127 19.77 7.54 -0.99
CA ARG A 127 18.60 8.42 -0.96
C ARG A 127 17.55 8.03 0.08
N GLY A 128 17.65 6.87 0.73
CA GLY A 128 16.73 6.40 1.76
C GLY A 128 15.27 6.30 1.32
N LEU A 129 15.01 6.02 0.02
CA LEU A 129 13.65 5.96 -0.48
C LEU A 129 12.95 4.67 -0.06
N VAL A 130 11.65 4.78 0.15
CA VAL A 130 10.80 3.61 0.48
C VAL A 130 10.63 2.69 -0.73
N PRO A 131 10.49 1.35 -0.53
CA PRO A 131 10.43 0.38 -1.62
C PRO A 131 9.40 0.69 -2.71
N HIS A 132 8.22 1.16 -2.33
CA HIS A 132 7.18 1.51 -3.29
C HIS A 132 7.61 2.63 -4.26
N THR A 133 8.25 3.68 -3.75
CA THR A 133 8.78 4.78 -4.60
C THR A 133 9.88 4.28 -5.52
N ILE A 134 10.74 3.39 -5.03
CA ILE A 134 11.81 2.79 -5.84
C ILE A 134 11.24 2.00 -7.01
N LEU A 135 10.22 1.16 -6.75
CA LEU A 135 9.54 0.38 -7.80
C LEU A 135 8.89 1.27 -8.86
N GLU A 136 8.26 2.37 -8.44
CA GLU A 136 7.67 3.33 -9.39
C GLU A 136 8.74 4.00 -10.24
N TYR A 137 9.85 4.46 -9.64
CA TYR A 137 10.96 5.07 -10.36
C TYR A 137 11.57 4.09 -11.35
N GLN A 138 11.85 2.87 -10.93
CA GLN A 138 12.37 1.82 -11.83
C GLN A 138 11.41 1.52 -12.97
N SER A 139 10.11 1.50 -12.72
CA SER A 139 9.10 1.25 -13.77
C SER A 139 9.16 2.30 -14.88
N PHE A 140 9.29 3.59 -14.52
CA PHE A 140 9.41 4.66 -15.50
C PHE A 140 10.73 4.58 -16.29
N VAL A 141 11.84 4.36 -15.58
CA VAL A 141 13.17 4.24 -16.18
C VAL A 141 13.26 3.03 -17.10
N ARG A 142 12.79 1.86 -16.64
CA ARG A 142 12.75 0.64 -17.45
C ARG A 142 11.97 0.85 -18.75
N LYS A 143 10.79 1.47 -18.67
CA LYS A 143 9.96 1.77 -19.83
C LYS A 143 10.68 2.68 -20.82
N PHE A 144 11.31 3.74 -20.34
CA PHE A 144 12.07 4.67 -21.16
C PHE A 144 13.23 3.98 -21.91
N LEU A 145 14.05 3.22 -21.19
CA LEU A 145 15.20 2.53 -21.77
C LEU A 145 14.78 1.45 -22.79
N LEU A 146 13.73 0.69 -22.50
CA LEU A 146 13.17 -0.29 -23.43
C LEU A 146 12.64 0.35 -24.72
N GLU A 147 11.94 1.48 -24.62
CA GLU A 147 11.44 2.21 -25.80
C GLU A 147 12.58 2.86 -26.60
N ARG A 148 13.58 3.42 -25.93
CA ARG A 148 14.69 4.11 -26.58
C ARG A 148 15.62 3.17 -27.34
N PHE A 149 15.90 2.01 -26.76
CA PHE A 149 16.87 1.08 -27.33
C PHE A 149 16.24 -0.08 -28.13
N ARG A 150 14.97 -0.43 -27.92
CA ARG A 150 14.16 -1.40 -28.71
C ARG A 150 14.98 -2.56 -29.31
N GLY A 151 15.63 -3.37 -28.45
CA GLY A 151 16.44 -4.51 -28.92
C GLY A 151 17.85 -4.16 -29.42
N ARG A 152 18.24 -2.88 -29.41
CA ARG A 152 19.61 -2.46 -29.66
C ARG A 152 20.45 -2.53 -28.37
N PRO A 153 21.78 -2.60 -28.47
CA PRO A 153 22.65 -2.52 -27.30
C PRO A 153 22.36 -1.27 -26.44
N LEU A 154 22.39 -1.44 -25.12
CA LEU A 154 22.14 -0.35 -24.17
C LEU A 154 23.38 0.59 -24.11
N LEU A 155 23.43 1.58 -24.97
CA LEU A 155 24.50 2.58 -25.04
C LEU A 155 24.07 3.85 -24.33
N LEU A 156 24.26 3.93 -23.00
CA LEU A 156 23.83 5.07 -22.19
C LEU A 156 24.43 6.40 -22.67
N LYS A 157 25.68 6.38 -23.15
CA LYS A 157 26.38 7.58 -23.71
C LYS A 157 25.69 8.16 -24.98
N ALA A 158 24.84 7.37 -25.65
CA ALA A 158 24.08 7.81 -26.81
C ALA A 158 22.76 8.52 -26.46
N LEU A 159 22.42 8.64 -25.16
CA LEU A 159 21.24 9.35 -24.71
C LEU A 159 21.40 10.86 -24.91
N LYS A 160 20.37 11.49 -25.48
CA LYS A 160 20.32 12.93 -25.74
C LYS A 160 19.11 13.57 -25.06
N ALA A 161 19.16 14.87 -24.81
CA ALA A 161 18.07 15.68 -24.26
C ALA A 161 16.73 15.47 -24.99
N TYR A 162 16.80 15.36 -26.32
CA TYR A 162 15.65 15.13 -27.19
C TYR A 162 14.91 13.80 -26.89
N ASP A 163 15.65 12.74 -26.61
CA ASP A 163 15.06 11.42 -26.28
C ASP A 163 14.17 11.53 -25.04
N ILE A 164 14.65 12.27 -24.03
CA ILE A 164 13.97 12.49 -22.75
C ILE A 164 12.71 13.32 -22.96
N SER A 165 12.86 14.48 -23.62
CA SER A 165 11.75 15.41 -23.85
C SER A 165 10.63 14.76 -24.65
N ASN A 166 10.97 14.02 -25.71
CA ASN A 166 9.99 13.29 -26.52
C ASN A 166 9.27 12.21 -25.74
N PHE A 167 9.99 11.43 -24.92
CA PHE A 167 9.37 10.41 -24.11
C PHE A 167 8.40 11.03 -23.10
N VAL A 168 8.83 12.07 -22.39
CA VAL A 168 7.99 12.77 -21.41
C VAL A 168 6.75 13.33 -22.09
N LEU A 169 6.89 14.06 -23.20
CA LEU A 169 5.74 14.64 -23.91
C LEU A 169 4.74 13.60 -24.39
N ARG A 170 5.21 12.46 -24.95
CA ARG A 170 4.33 11.38 -25.41
C ARG A 170 3.58 10.70 -24.25
N HIS A 171 4.23 10.56 -23.10
CA HIS A 171 3.68 9.81 -21.98
C HIS A 171 2.93 10.67 -20.94
N THR A 172 2.96 12.01 -21.07
CA THR A 172 2.22 12.93 -20.18
C THR A 172 0.95 13.49 -20.81
N ARG A 173 0.82 13.51 -22.12
CA ARG A 173 -0.38 14.01 -22.81
C ARG A 173 -1.63 13.24 -22.35
N GLY A 174 -2.65 13.98 -21.84
CA GLY A 174 -3.93 13.41 -21.39
C GLY A 174 -3.86 12.55 -20.15
N ARG A 175 -2.73 12.57 -19.42
CA ARG A 175 -2.56 11.78 -18.19
C ARG A 175 -2.61 12.64 -16.93
N ASP A 176 -2.77 11.98 -15.78
CA ASP A 176 -2.74 12.61 -14.47
C ASP A 176 -1.42 13.38 -14.26
N VAL A 177 -1.54 14.67 -13.97
CA VAL A 177 -0.43 15.60 -13.74
C VAL A 177 0.52 15.08 -12.64
N ARG A 178 -0.01 14.47 -11.58
CA ARG A 178 0.80 13.89 -10.50
C ARG A 178 1.69 12.75 -10.98
N ARG A 179 1.15 11.89 -11.85
CA ARG A 179 1.93 10.79 -12.43
C ARG A 179 3.03 11.32 -13.37
N ALA A 180 2.73 12.37 -14.12
CA ALA A 180 3.70 13.07 -14.96
C ALA A 180 4.84 13.68 -14.13
N GLN A 181 4.52 14.34 -13.02
CA GLN A 181 5.49 14.90 -12.08
C GLN A 181 6.36 13.83 -11.42
N LEU A 182 5.76 12.70 -11.02
CA LEU A 182 6.50 11.58 -10.45
C LEU A 182 7.49 11.00 -11.47
N MET A 183 7.08 10.86 -12.72
CA MET A 183 7.93 10.40 -13.82
C MET A 183 9.10 11.34 -14.08
N THR A 184 8.87 12.65 -14.16
CA THR A 184 9.96 13.63 -14.36
C THR A 184 10.91 13.67 -13.16
N THR A 185 10.40 13.49 -11.94
CA THR A 185 11.23 13.38 -10.74
C THR A 185 12.09 12.12 -10.79
N ALA A 186 11.52 10.98 -11.20
CA ALA A 186 12.27 9.74 -11.38
C ALA A 186 13.39 9.88 -12.42
N PHE A 187 13.12 10.55 -13.55
CA PHE A 187 14.13 10.80 -14.59
C PHE A 187 15.23 11.72 -14.11
N ARG A 188 14.93 12.84 -13.45
CA ARG A 188 15.96 13.70 -12.87
C ARG A 188 16.84 12.93 -11.89
N SER A 189 16.25 12.10 -11.04
CA SER A 189 16.98 11.25 -10.12
C SER A 189 17.88 10.25 -10.86
N PHE A 190 17.37 9.59 -11.91
CA PHE A 190 18.12 8.62 -12.69
C PHE A 190 19.28 9.23 -13.47
N PHE A 191 19.06 10.36 -14.15
CA PHE A 191 20.12 11.00 -14.93
C PHE A 191 21.21 11.59 -14.04
N ARG A 192 20.88 12.14 -12.86
CA ARG A 192 21.87 12.52 -11.86
C ARG A 192 22.71 11.34 -11.39
N PHE A 193 22.05 10.21 -11.10
CA PHE A 193 22.74 8.97 -10.76
C PHE A 193 23.71 8.55 -11.87
N LEU A 194 23.30 8.53 -13.12
CA LEU A 194 24.17 8.17 -14.25
C LEU A 194 25.36 9.12 -14.37
N PHE A 195 25.12 10.41 -14.24
CA PHE A 195 26.18 11.42 -14.27
C PHE A 195 27.17 11.27 -13.12
N GLN A 196 26.68 11.11 -11.90
CA GLN A 196 27.52 10.90 -10.71
C GLN A 196 28.36 9.60 -10.76
N LYS A 197 27.87 8.57 -11.43
CA LYS A 197 28.60 7.31 -11.61
C LYS A 197 29.48 7.27 -12.87
N GLY A 198 29.61 8.40 -13.59
CA GLY A 198 30.46 8.52 -14.78
C GLY A 198 29.92 7.83 -16.06
N GLU A 199 28.67 7.36 -16.04
CA GLU A 199 28.02 6.72 -17.19
C GLU A 199 27.65 7.75 -18.29
N LEU A 200 27.49 9.01 -17.89
CA LEU A 200 27.21 10.14 -18.77
C LEU A 200 28.27 11.24 -18.57
N GLN A 201 28.68 11.90 -19.68
CA GLN A 201 29.61 13.03 -19.63
C GLN A 201 28.89 14.36 -19.33
N VAL A 202 27.59 14.43 -19.57
CA VAL A 202 26.76 15.62 -19.39
C VAL A 202 25.59 15.29 -18.46
N ASP A 203 25.25 16.20 -17.55
CA ASP A 203 24.07 16.06 -16.69
C ASP A 203 22.77 16.28 -17.49
N LEU A 204 22.17 15.19 -17.94
CA LEU A 204 20.90 15.22 -18.64
C LEU A 204 19.69 15.48 -17.72
N ALA A 205 19.87 15.56 -16.39
CA ALA A 205 18.77 15.84 -15.47
C ALA A 205 18.18 17.25 -15.69
N ALA A 206 19.01 18.20 -16.11
CA ALA A 206 18.57 19.56 -16.45
C ALA A 206 17.65 19.58 -17.69
N SER A 207 17.82 18.63 -18.61
CA SER A 207 17.02 18.50 -19.83
C SER A 207 15.65 17.87 -19.63
N VAL A 208 15.35 17.36 -18.41
CA VAL A 208 14.05 16.77 -18.10
C VAL A 208 12.99 17.88 -17.99
N PRO A 209 11.95 17.89 -18.85
CA PRO A 209 10.93 18.92 -18.84
C PRO A 209 10.28 19.08 -17.47
N THR A 210 9.91 20.30 -17.13
CA THR A 210 9.12 20.59 -15.94
C THR A 210 7.65 20.45 -16.28
N VAL A 211 6.94 19.61 -15.52
CA VAL A 211 5.48 19.52 -15.61
C VAL A 211 4.90 20.61 -14.71
N ALA A 212 4.23 21.58 -15.33
CA ALA A 212 3.61 22.67 -14.61
C ALA A 212 2.65 22.11 -13.56
N ASN A 213 2.84 22.55 -12.33
CA ASN A 213 1.91 22.28 -11.22
C ASN A 213 1.48 23.63 -10.67
N TRP A 214 0.31 24.03 -11.04
CA TRP A 214 -0.32 25.19 -10.44
C TRP A 214 -0.68 24.82 -9.01
N ARG A 215 0.27 25.05 -8.13
CA ARG A 215 0.08 24.83 -6.69
C ARG A 215 -1.18 25.55 -6.27
N LEU A 216 -2.03 24.86 -5.54
CA LEU A 216 -3.32 25.40 -5.10
C LEU A 216 -4.34 25.71 -6.23
N SER A 217 -4.22 25.16 -7.45
CA SER A 217 -5.20 25.38 -8.52
C SER A 217 -6.60 24.80 -8.20
N THR A 218 -6.66 23.79 -7.33
CA THR A 218 -7.92 23.15 -6.95
C THR A 218 -8.33 23.49 -5.53
N VAL A 219 -9.63 23.66 -5.32
CA VAL A 219 -10.21 23.77 -3.97
C VAL A 219 -10.22 22.38 -3.33
N PRO A 220 -9.87 22.23 -2.04
CA PRO A 220 -10.00 20.97 -1.34
C PRO A 220 -11.42 20.42 -1.46
N LYS A 221 -11.53 19.16 -1.85
CA LYS A 221 -12.79 18.45 -1.83
C LYS A 221 -13.02 17.91 -0.42
N PHE A 222 -14.16 18.19 0.15
CA PHE A 222 -14.54 17.79 1.51
C PHE A 222 -16.01 17.41 1.56
N LEU A 223 -16.40 16.72 2.62
CA LEU A 223 -17.76 16.43 3.00
C LEU A 223 -18.21 17.41 4.07
N THR A 224 -19.47 17.79 4.06
CA THR A 224 -20.08 18.53 5.17
C THR A 224 -20.13 17.67 6.43
N PRO A 225 -20.23 18.26 7.64
CA PRO A 225 -20.39 17.49 8.87
C PRO A 225 -21.54 16.47 8.81
N GLN A 226 -22.66 16.86 8.23
CA GLN A 226 -23.85 15.99 8.03
C GLN A 226 -23.55 14.81 7.13
N GLU A 227 -22.81 15.03 6.04
CA GLU A 227 -22.39 13.94 5.13
C GLU A 227 -21.41 13.00 5.79
N VAL A 228 -20.46 13.51 6.62
CA VAL A 228 -19.56 12.68 7.41
C VAL A 228 -20.36 11.78 8.35
N GLU A 229 -21.35 12.32 9.06
CA GLU A 229 -22.22 11.52 9.94
C GLU A 229 -23.02 10.47 9.16
N ARG A 230 -23.50 10.78 7.96
CA ARG A 230 -24.17 9.80 7.09
C ARG A 230 -23.23 8.65 6.72
N VAL A 231 -21.97 8.96 6.39
CA VAL A 231 -20.95 7.93 6.07
C VAL A 231 -20.67 7.04 7.27
N LEU A 232 -20.57 7.60 8.47
CA LEU A 232 -20.36 6.84 9.71
C LEU A 232 -21.56 5.96 10.03
N LYS A 233 -22.78 6.49 9.99
CA LYS A 233 -24.04 5.77 10.23
C LYS A 233 -24.32 4.65 9.21
N ALA A 234 -23.76 4.75 8.00
CA ALA A 234 -23.90 3.73 6.97
C ALA A 234 -23.08 2.45 7.24
N CYS A 235 -22.34 2.38 8.36
CA CYS A 235 -21.63 1.19 8.79
C CYS A 235 -22.53 0.29 9.65
N ASP A 236 -22.77 -0.94 9.21
CA ASP A 236 -23.49 -1.92 10.01
C ASP A 236 -22.58 -2.55 11.08
N CYS A 237 -22.57 -1.92 12.27
CA CYS A 237 -21.75 -2.35 13.41
C CYS A 237 -22.17 -3.71 14.03
N ARG A 238 -23.22 -4.36 13.53
CA ARG A 238 -23.59 -5.74 13.92
C ARG A 238 -22.67 -6.75 13.23
N THR A 239 -22.05 -6.39 12.14
CA THR A 239 -21.09 -7.22 11.42
C THR A 239 -19.66 -6.93 11.84
N ALA A 240 -18.79 -7.96 11.85
CA ALA A 240 -17.36 -7.78 12.16
C ALA A 240 -16.65 -6.80 11.20
N VAL A 241 -17.04 -6.82 9.92
CA VAL A 241 -16.51 -5.91 8.91
C VAL A 241 -16.98 -4.48 9.15
N GLY A 242 -18.27 -4.28 9.43
CA GLY A 242 -18.84 -2.97 9.68
C GLY A 242 -18.30 -2.31 10.95
N CYS A 243 -18.15 -3.09 12.04
CA CYS A 243 -17.55 -2.63 13.28
C CYS A 243 -16.09 -2.18 13.10
N ARG A 244 -15.30 -2.94 12.33
CA ARG A 244 -13.94 -2.58 11.92
C ARG A 244 -13.93 -1.29 11.09
N ASP A 245 -14.75 -1.26 10.05
CA ASP A 245 -14.78 -0.15 9.10
C ASP A 245 -15.24 1.15 9.78
N TYR A 246 -16.19 1.07 10.71
CA TYR A 246 -16.64 2.20 11.54
C TYR A 246 -15.49 2.78 12.37
N ALA A 247 -14.74 1.94 13.09
CA ALA A 247 -13.59 2.38 13.87
C ALA A 247 -12.50 3.04 13.00
N ILE A 248 -12.26 2.50 11.81
CA ILE A 248 -11.34 3.08 10.83
C ILE A 248 -11.83 4.46 10.36
N LEU A 249 -13.11 4.59 10.02
CA LEU A 249 -13.69 5.83 9.55
C LEU A 249 -13.67 6.91 10.62
N LEU A 250 -13.89 6.56 11.88
CA LEU A 250 -13.77 7.49 13.02
C LEU A 250 -12.34 8.00 13.18
N LEU A 251 -11.32 7.15 13.10
CA LEU A 251 -9.92 7.57 13.14
C LEU A 251 -9.58 8.57 12.02
N LEU A 252 -10.12 8.33 10.84
CA LEU A 252 -9.92 9.23 9.69
C LEU A 252 -10.68 10.54 9.84
N ALA A 253 -11.93 10.50 10.34
CA ALA A 253 -12.84 11.64 10.40
C ALA A 253 -12.63 12.53 11.65
N ARG A 254 -12.32 11.94 12.82
CA ARG A 254 -12.19 12.67 14.09
C ARG A 254 -10.75 13.05 14.42
N LEU A 255 -9.77 12.17 14.07
CA LEU A 255 -8.35 12.42 14.33
C LEU A 255 -7.58 12.82 13.08
N GLY A 256 -8.21 12.77 11.91
CA GLY A 256 -7.56 13.13 10.66
C GLY A 256 -6.33 12.28 10.34
N LEU A 257 -6.25 11.02 10.81
CA LEU A 257 -5.10 10.17 10.59
C LEU A 257 -4.88 9.91 9.09
N ARG A 258 -3.62 9.77 8.69
CA ARG A 258 -3.30 9.31 7.33
C ARG A 258 -3.59 7.82 7.19
N ALA A 259 -3.96 7.38 6.00
CA ALA A 259 -4.23 5.96 5.73
C ALA A 259 -3.08 5.03 6.18
N GLY A 260 -1.83 5.44 5.95
CA GLY A 260 -0.65 4.68 6.38
C GLY A 260 -0.51 4.59 7.90
N GLU A 261 -0.88 5.64 8.63
CA GLU A 261 -0.86 5.68 10.10
C GLU A 261 -1.90 4.72 10.68
N VAL A 262 -3.11 4.70 10.13
CA VAL A 262 -4.17 3.77 10.55
C VAL A 262 -3.80 2.32 10.25
N VAL A 263 -3.27 2.02 9.06
CA VAL A 263 -2.80 0.67 8.70
C VAL A 263 -1.65 0.23 9.59
N GLY A 264 -0.77 1.18 9.96
CA GLY A 264 0.39 0.96 10.80
C GLY A 264 0.09 0.77 12.28
N LEU A 265 -1.10 1.13 12.75
CA LEU A 265 -1.45 1.16 14.17
C LEU A 265 -1.35 -0.21 14.82
N GLN A 266 -0.68 -0.27 15.98
CA GLN A 266 -0.48 -1.47 16.79
C GLN A 266 -1.30 -1.41 18.08
N LEU A 267 -1.51 -2.55 18.71
CA LEU A 267 -2.27 -2.64 19.96
C LEU A 267 -1.60 -1.84 21.08
N GLU A 268 -0.29 -1.80 21.09
CA GLU A 268 0.55 -1.07 22.07
C GLU A 268 0.49 0.44 21.88
N ASP A 269 0.03 0.92 20.72
CA ASP A 269 -0.07 2.34 20.44
C ASP A 269 -1.28 3.01 21.13
N ILE A 270 -2.18 2.21 21.72
CA ILE A 270 -3.38 2.71 22.40
C ILE A 270 -3.16 2.66 23.91
N ASN A 271 -3.01 3.81 24.53
CA ASN A 271 -2.96 3.93 25.98
C ASN A 271 -4.37 4.20 26.54
N TRP A 272 -5.05 3.13 26.94
CA TRP A 272 -6.42 3.19 27.44
C TRP A 272 -6.55 3.94 28.75
N ARG A 273 -5.50 3.94 29.60
CA ARG A 273 -5.51 4.61 30.90
C ARG A 273 -5.37 6.13 30.76
N ALA A 274 -4.45 6.54 29.88
CA ALA A 274 -4.23 7.97 29.62
C ALA A 274 -5.23 8.54 28.61
N GLY A 275 -6.02 7.71 27.92
CA GLY A 275 -6.89 8.18 26.85
C GLY A 275 -6.10 8.76 25.68
N GLU A 276 -4.99 8.13 25.30
CA GLU A 276 -4.08 8.61 24.25
C GLU A 276 -3.84 7.54 23.19
N ILE A 277 -3.50 8.01 21.99
CA ILE A 277 -3.07 7.16 20.88
C ILE A 277 -1.72 7.66 20.35
N LEU A 278 -0.76 6.73 20.21
CA LEU A 278 0.53 6.98 19.58
C LEU A 278 0.42 6.81 18.07
N VAL A 279 0.71 7.85 17.33
CA VAL A 279 0.65 7.84 15.85
C VAL A 279 2.05 7.84 15.28
N ARG A 280 2.38 6.79 14.53
CA ARG A 280 3.68 6.62 13.88
C ARG A 280 3.65 7.26 12.48
N GLY A 281 4.27 8.41 12.35
CA GLY A 281 4.36 9.16 11.11
C GLY A 281 5.48 8.68 10.18
N LYS A 282 5.63 9.34 9.03
CA LYS A 282 6.72 9.09 8.08
C LYS A 282 8.06 9.54 8.70
N GLY A 283 9.09 8.67 8.64
CA GLY A 283 10.44 8.99 9.09
C GLY A 283 10.63 8.87 10.60
N LEU A 284 10.06 7.82 11.21
CA LEU A 284 10.20 7.47 12.63
C LEU A 284 9.67 8.54 13.62
N LEU A 285 8.89 9.49 13.17
CA LEU A 285 8.22 10.43 14.06
C LEU A 285 7.06 9.77 14.77
N HIS A 286 6.97 10.02 16.08
CA HIS A 286 5.93 9.53 16.95
C HIS A 286 5.22 10.71 17.60
N ASP A 287 3.93 10.84 17.35
CA ASP A 287 3.10 11.89 17.95
C ASP A 287 2.05 11.23 18.86
N ARG A 288 1.86 11.76 20.05
CA ARG A 288 0.76 11.39 20.93
C ARG A 288 -0.42 12.31 20.69
N MET A 289 -1.59 11.73 20.62
CA MET A 289 -2.84 12.46 20.45
C MET A 289 -3.86 12.00 21.50
N PRO A 290 -4.74 12.90 21.96
CA PRO A 290 -5.89 12.48 22.77
C PRO A 290 -6.78 11.52 21.97
N LEU A 291 -7.32 10.53 22.64
CA LEU A 291 -8.26 9.56 22.09
C LEU A 291 -9.68 9.96 22.52
N PRO A 292 -10.49 10.58 21.64
CA PRO A 292 -11.85 10.94 21.97
C PRO A 292 -12.67 9.73 22.39
N ALA A 293 -13.60 9.88 23.32
CA ALA A 293 -14.40 8.79 23.88
C ALA A 293 -15.13 7.98 22.80
N GLU A 294 -15.71 8.64 21.78
CA GLU A 294 -16.37 8.00 20.65
C GLU A 294 -15.42 7.07 19.89
N VAL A 295 -14.19 7.52 19.61
CA VAL A 295 -13.17 6.73 18.88
C VAL A 295 -12.70 5.57 19.77
N GLY A 296 -12.46 5.82 21.05
CA GLY A 296 -12.05 4.80 22.03
C GLY A 296 -13.09 3.70 22.16
N GLN A 297 -14.37 4.03 22.27
CA GLN A 297 -15.48 3.07 22.35
C GLN A 297 -15.59 2.22 21.08
N ALA A 298 -15.46 2.82 19.89
CA ALA A 298 -15.47 2.10 18.63
C ALA A 298 -14.29 1.12 18.50
N LEU A 299 -13.09 1.55 18.88
CA LEU A 299 -11.90 0.70 18.91
C LEU A 299 -12.08 -0.46 19.90
N ALA A 300 -12.55 -0.18 21.12
CA ALA A 300 -12.81 -1.20 22.15
C ALA A 300 -13.86 -2.22 21.68
N SER A 301 -14.94 -1.74 21.06
CA SER A 301 -15.99 -2.60 20.50
C SER A 301 -15.43 -3.52 19.41
N TYR A 302 -14.67 -2.97 18.47
CA TYR A 302 -14.01 -3.76 17.44
C TYR A 302 -13.05 -4.80 18.02
N LEU A 303 -12.16 -4.39 18.93
CA LEU A 303 -11.16 -5.27 19.52
C LEU A 303 -11.76 -6.43 20.33
N ARG A 304 -12.83 -6.16 21.10
CA ARG A 304 -13.48 -7.15 21.94
C ARG A 304 -14.39 -8.09 21.19
N ARG A 305 -15.17 -7.58 20.21
CA ARG A 305 -16.28 -8.33 19.60
C ARG A 305 -16.01 -8.80 18.17
N SER A 306 -15.15 -8.10 17.43
CA SER A 306 -15.12 -8.24 15.97
C SER A 306 -13.74 -8.52 15.39
N ARG A 307 -12.68 -8.22 16.12
CA ARG A 307 -11.33 -8.49 15.66
C ARG A 307 -11.05 -10.01 15.73
N PRO A 308 -10.78 -10.66 14.58
CA PRO A 308 -10.48 -12.07 14.60
C PRO A 308 -9.18 -12.35 15.37
N ALA A 309 -9.14 -13.50 16.05
CA ALA A 309 -7.93 -13.98 16.72
C ALA A 309 -6.82 -14.19 15.68
N CYS A 310 -5.65 -13.63 15.93
CA CYS A 310 -4.48 -13.72 15.08
C CYS A 310 -3.23 -13.25 15.83
N ARG A 311 -2.03 -13.69 15.38
CA ARG A 311 -0.75 -13.33 16.04
C ARG A 311 -0.30 -11.88 15.77
N THR A 312 -0.81 -11.23 14.76
CA THR A 312 -0.37 -9.87 14.43
C THR A 312 -0.75 -8.87 15.51
N ARG A 313 0.17 -7.98 15.84
CA ARG A 313 -0.07 -6.87 16.77
C ARG A 313 -0.76 -5.66 16.11
N ARG A 314 -1.05 -5.73 14.79
CA ARG A 314 -1.81 -4.67 14.10
C ARG A 314 -3.22 -4.60 14.65
N VAL A 315 -3.71 -3.37 14.90
CA VAL A 315 -5.09 -3.15 15.35
C VAL A 315 -6.06 -3.68 14.31
N PHE A 316 -5.93 -3.23 13.07
CA PHE A 316 -6.83 -3.59 11.98
C PHE A 316 -6.29 -4.74 11.14
N VAL A 317 -7.13 -5.76 11.00
CA VAL A 317 -6.77 -7.00 10.30
C VAL A 317 -7.81 -7.38 9.26
N CYS A 318 -7.38 -8.22 8.29
CA CYS A 318 -8.29 -8.84 7.35
C CYS A 318 -9.23 -9.80 8.08
N THR A 319 -10.53 -9.70 7.80
CA THR A 319 -11.55 -10.61 8.36
C THR A 319 -11.55 -11.99 7.70
N ARG A 320 -11.09 -12.05 6.45
CA ARG A 320 -10.89 -13.31 5.71
C ARG A 320 -9.44 -13.75 5.79
N ALA A 321 -9.21 -15.04 5.75
CA ALA A 321 -7.87 -15.62 5.71
C ALA A 321 -7.08 -15.17 4.44
N PRO A 322 -5.78 -14.96 4.58
CA PRO A 322 -4.99 -15.00 5.81
C PRO A 322 -5.29 -13.82 6.74
N ARG A 323 -5.55 -14.09 8.02
CA ARG A 323 -5.82 -13.06 9.04
C ARG A 323 -4.55 -12.32 9.40
N ARG A 324 -4.30 -11.24 8.69
CA ARG A 324 -3.10 -10.39 8.85
C ARG A 324 -3.48 -8.92 8.80
N GLY A 325 -2.59 -8.05 9.25
CA GLY A 325 -2.74 -6.61 9.06
C GLY A 325 -2.87 -6.24 7.57
N PHE A 326 -3.47 -5.11 7.29
CA PHE A 326 -3.56 -4.61 5.92
C PHE A 326 -2.17 -4.38 5.32
N ALA A 327 -1.97 -4.85 4.09
CA ALA A 327 -0.68 -4.73 3.41
C ALA A 327 -0.43 -3.30 2.87
N HIS A 328 -1.50 -2.62 2.45
CA HIS A 328 -1.40 -1.32 1.77
C HIS A 328 -2.41 -0.30 2.28
N PRO A 329 -2.03 0.98 2.37
CA PRO A 329 -2.94 2.08 2.73
C PRO A 329 -4.13 2.24 1.77
N SER A 330 -4.00 1.79 0.52
CA SER A 330 -5.09 1.81 -0.47
C SER A 330 -6.32 1.00 -0.06
N THR A 331 -6.15 0.02 0.86
CA THR A 331 -7.28 -0.72 1.45
C THR A 331 -8.26 0.22 2.14
N LEU A 332 -7.76 1.24 2.85
CA LEU A 332 -8.61 2.23 3.52
C LEU A 332 -9.38 3.09 2.52
N SER A 333 -8.75 3.45 1.40
CA SER A 333 -9.46 4.17 0.33
C SER A 333 -10.62 3.34 -0.25
N THR A 334 -10.46 2.01 -0.30
CA THR A 334 -11.55 1.12 -0.71
C THR A 334 -12.66 1.05 0.35
N ILE A 335 -12.31 1.06 1.64
CA ILE A 335 -13.28 1.10 2.75
C ILE A 335 -14.08 2.40 2.68
N VAL A 336 -13.41 3.56 2.57
CA VAL A 336 -14.07 4.87 2.44
C VAL A 336 -14.99 4.91 1.23
N ARG A 337 -14.54 4.44 0.07
CA ARG A 337 -15.37 4.40 -1.15
C ARG A 337 -16.63 3.56 -0.97
N ARG A 338 -16.54 2.41 -0.30
CA ARG A 338 -17.70 1.55 0.00
C ARG A 338 -18.64 2.22 1.01
N ALA A 339 -18.11 2.91 2.00
CA ALA A 339 -18.91 3.64 2.99
C ALA A 339 -19.66 4.82 2.33
N LEU A 340 -19.00 5.58 1.46
CA LEU A 340 -19.61 6.63 0.66
C LEU A 340 -20.77 6.08 -0.22
N ALA A 341 -20.54 4.95 -0.90
CA ALA A 341 -21.58 4.33 -1.74
C ALA A 341 -22.78 3.87 -0.90
N ARG A 342 -22.56 3.32 0.32
CA ARG A 342 -23.67 2.95 1.23
C ARG A 342 -24.43 4.17 1.76
N ALA A 343 -23.75 5.30 1.89
CA ALA A 343 -24.36 6.57 2.30
C ALA A 343 -24.99 7.33 1.14
N ASP A 344 -25.00 6.77 -0.07
CA ASP A 344 -25.46 7.42 -1.30
C ASP A 344 -24.76 8.77 -1.55
N LEU A 345 -23.42 8.77 -1.42
CA LEU A 345 -22.57 9.94 -1.64
C LEU A 345 -21.53 9.64 -2.73
N TYR A 346 -21.46 10.52 -3.73
CA TYR A 346 -20.58 10.35 -4.90
C TYR A 346 -19.66 11.54 -5.13
N PRO A 347 -18.83 11.94 -4.12
CA PRO A 347 -17.90 13.04 -4.30
C PRO A 347 -16.83 12.70 -5.33
N PRO A 348 -16.19 13.70 -5.97
CA PRO A 348 -15.15 13.47 -6.97
C PRO A 348 -13.88 12.81 -6.39
N LEU A 349 -13.60 13.00 -5.08
CA LEU A 349 -12.56 12.27 -4.34
C LEU A 349 -13.20 11.23 -3.42
N LYS A 350 -12.71 9.97 -3.51
CA LYS A 350 -13.27 8.82 -2.79
C LYS A 350 -12.22 8.06 -1.96
N GLY A 351 -11.23 8.76 -1.44
CA GLY A 351 -10.13 8.17 -0.67
C GLY A 351 -10.09 8.61 0.79
N ALA A 352 -9.21 8.01 1.59
CA ALA A 352 -9.05 8.35 3.01
C ALA A 352 -8.73 9.83 3.26
N HIS A 353 -8.07 10.51 2.34
CA HIS A 353 -7.78 11.94 2.45
C HIS A 353 -9.03 12.83 2.44
N LEU A 354 -10.15 12.35 1.86
CA LEU A 354 -11.40 13.10 1.86
C LEU A 354 -11.87 13.42 3.29
N LEU A 355 -11.89 12.42 4.19
CA LEU A 355 -12.31 12.61 5.58
C LEU A 355 -11.36 13.54 6.35
N ARG A 356 -10.06 13.42 6.09
CA ARG A 356 -9.06 14.34 6.66
C ARG A 356 -9.24 15.78 6.18
N HIS A 357 -9.55 15.99 4.91
CA HIS A 357 -9.89 17.32 4.38
C HIS A 357 -11.19 17.85 4.96
N SER A 358 -12.18 16.97 5.17
CA SER A 358 -13.44 17.34 5.83
C SER A 358 -13.22 17.83 7.25
N LEU A 359 -12.40 17.13 8.04
CA LEU A 359 -12.03 17.54 9.39
C LEU A 359 -11.37 18.92 9.38
N ALA A 360 -10.33 19.11 8.55
CA ALA A 360 -9.62 20.39 8.47
C ALA A 360 -10.53 21.55 8.08
N THR A 361 -11.42 21.33 7.10
CA THR A 361 -12.38 22.34 6.66
C THR A 361 -13.43 22.65 7.75
N SER A 362 -13.87 21.62 8.50
CA SER A 362 -14.78 21.80 9.62
C SER A 362 -14.14 22.61 10.75
N MET A 363 -12.89 22.31 11.12
CA MET A 363 -12.13 23.07 12.11
C MET A 363 -12.00 24.53 11.71
N LEU A 364 -11.64 24.79 10.44
CA LEU A 364 -11.51 26.15 9.93
C LEU A 364 -12.82 26.92 10.02
N ARG A 365 -13.95 26.29 9.66
CA ARG A 365 -15.28 26.89 9.77
C ARG A 365 -15.74 27.13 11.20
N CYS A 366 -15.18 26.39 12.16
CA CYS A 366 -15.38 26.60 13.58
C CYS A 366 -14.42 27.66 14.17
N GLY A 367 -13.61 28.34 13.33
CA GLY A 367 -12.72 29.42 13.75
C GLY A 367 -11.31 28.98 14.13
N ALA A 368 -10.94 27.71 13.92
CA ALA A 368 -9.57 27.28 14.19
C ALA A 368 -8.58 27.92 13.22
N THR A 369 -7.44 28.35 13.75
CA THR A 369 -6.36 28.94 12.95
C THR A 369 -5.67 27.89 12.07
N MET A 370 -5.03 28.34 11.00
CA MET A 370 -4.21 27.46 10.13
C MET A 370 -3.11 26.73 10.90
N ARG A 371 -2.58 27.35 11.96
CA ARG A 371 -1.55 26.76 12.81
C ARG A 371 -2.11 25.62 13.64
N GLU A 372 -3.24 25.80 14.31
CA GLU A 372 -3.91 24.75 15.08
C GLU A 372 -4.31 23.57 14.18
N ILE A 373 -4.83 23.84 12.98
CA ILE A 373 -5.13 22.80 11.98
C ILE A 373 -3.87 22.05 11.58
N ALA A 374 -2.75 22.76 11.36
CA ALA A 374 -1.47 22.14 11.02
C ALA A 374 -0.95 21.22 12.14
N GLU A 375 -1.07 21.64 13.39
CA GLU A 375 -0.67 20.88 14.58
C GLU A 375 -1.52 19.62 14.75
N ILE A 376 -2.84 19.74 14.73
CA ILE A 376 -3.76 18.59 14.87
C ILE A 376 -3.57 17.59 13.71
N LEU A 377 -3.42 18.09 12.50
CA LEU A 377 -3.16 17.23 11.35
C LEU A 377 -1.71 16.75 11.25
N ARG A 378 -0.82 17.21 12.12
CA ARG A 378 0.61 16.86 12.12
C ARG A 378 1.25 17.14 10.76
N HIS A 379 1.05 18.35 10.23
CA HIS A 379 1.70 18.82 9.02
C HIS A 379 3.12 19.26 9.33
N ARG A 380 4.11 18.68 8.65
CA ARG A 380 5.53 19.05 8.80
C ARG A 380 5.86 20.43 8.26
N ALA A 381 5.12 20.85 7.24
CA ALA A 381 5.27 22.12 6.58
C ALA A 381 3.92 22.83 6.57
N LEU A 382 3.89 24.09 6.99
CA LEU A 382 2.71 24.94 6.96
C LEU A 382 2.09 25.01 5.57
N ASN A 383 2.93 24.94 4.55
CA ASN A 383 2.51 24.86 3.15
C ASN A 383 1.53 23.73 2.84
N SER A 384 1.47 22.67 3.67
CA SER A 384 0.49 21.58 3.50
C SER A 384 -0.89 21.98 3.99
N THR A 385 -0.98 23.01 4.82
CA THR A 385 -2.23 23.56 5.38
C THR A 385 -2.80 24.69 4.53
N GLU A 386 -1.96 25.40 3.77
CA GLU A 386 -2.35 26.52 2.90
C GLU A 386 -3.50 26.19 1.93
N ILE A 387 -3.65 24.90 1.57
CA ILE A 387 -4.74 24.48 0.70
C ILE A 387 -6.12 24.79 1.28
N TYR A 388 -6.23 24.86 2.62
CA TYR A 388 -7.50 25.16 3.31
C TYR A 388 -7.83 26.67 3.34
N ALA A 389 -6.87 27.56 3.12
CA ALA A 389 -7.13 29.01 3.01
C ALA A 389 -8.17 29.31 1.92
N LYS A 390 -8.26 28.48 0.88
CA LYS A 390 -9.22 28.63 -0.21
C LYS A 390 -10.68 28.36 0.16
N VAL A 391 -10.94 27.71 1.28
CA VAL A 391 -12.28 27.44 1.81
C VAL A 391 -12.62 28.32 2.99
N ASP A 392 -11.71 29.21 3.37
CA ASP A 392 -11.92 30.25 4.39
C ASP A 392 -12.59 31.48 3.77
N PHE A 393 -13.87 31.34 3.45
CA PHE A 393 -14.63 32.46 2.86
C PHE A 393 -14.80 33.64 3.82
N GLN A 394 -14.78 33.42 5.13
CA GLN A 394 -14.89 34.50 6.12
C GLN A 394 -13.59 35.29 6.18
N GLY A 395 -12.46 34.63 6.34
CA GLY A 395 -11.15 35.29 6.31
C GLY A 395 -10.86 35.98 4.96
N LEU A 396 -11.26 35.36 3.85
CA LEU A 396 -11.09 35.96 2.52
C LEU A 396 -11.99 37.22 2.36
N ARG A 397 -13.21 37.23 2.90
CA ARG A 397 -14.09 38.37 2.82
C ARG A 397 -13.56 39.59 3.64
N SER A 398 -12.91 39.33 4.77
CA SER A 398 -12.31 40.41 5.57
C SER A 398 -11.11 41.07 4.89
N LEU A 399 -10.48 40.37 3.95
CA LEU A 399 -9.36 40.88 3.14
C LEU A 399 -9.81 41.48 1.81
N ALA A 400 -11.05 41.23 1.39
CA ALA A 400 -11.57 41.77 0.14
C ALA A 400 -11.77 43.28 0.25
N HIS A 401 -11.14 44.02 -0.66
CA HIS A 401 -11.47 45.43 -0.85
C HIS A 401 -12.93 45.59 -1.31
N LEU A 402 -13.56 46.64 -0.86
CA LEU A 402 -14.87 47.02 -1.38
C LEU A 402 -14.75 47.19 -2.90
N TRP A 403 -15.68 46.56 -3.64
CA TRP A 403 -15.75 46.75 -5.06
C TRP A 403 -15.89 48.25 -5.36
N PRO A 404 -15.06 48.84 -6.21
CA PRO A 404 -15.23 50.22 -6.57
C PRO A 404 -16.63 50.39 -7.17
N MET A 405 -17.50 51.06 -6.42
CA MET A 405 -18.81 51.45 -6.93
C MET A 405 -18.51 52.32 -8.15
N GLY A 406 -18.82 51.83 -9.32
CA GLY A 406 -18.71 52.63 -10.54
C GLY A 406 -19.49 53.90 -10.37
N GLY A 407 -18.77 55.03 -10.32
CA GLY A 407 -19.40 56.33 -10.34
C GLY A 407 -20.17 56.46 -11.65
N GLY A 408 -21.47 56.31 -11.57
CA GLY A 408 -22.36 56.75 -12.62
C GLY A 408 -22.27 58.27 -12.66
N GLN A 409 -21.75 58.82 -13.76
CA GLN A 409 -22.17 60.10 -14.30
C GLN A 409 -23.07 59.84 -15.46
#